data_aecbc50e645630e6789edcded0b8790e
#
_entry.id   aecbc50e645630e6789edcded0b8790e
#
_cell.length_a   1.000
_cell.length_b   1.000
_cell.length_c   1.000
_cell.angle_alpha   90.00
_cell.angle_beta   90.00
_cell.angle_gamma   90.00
#
_symmetry.space_group_name_H-M   'P 1'
#
loop_
_entity.id
_entity.type
_entity.pdbx_description
1 polymer ?
#
loop_
_entity_poly.entity_id
_entity_poly.type
_entity_poly.pdbx_seq_one_letter_code
_entity_poly.pdbx_strand_id
1 'polypeptide(L)'
;MKRRTLLLLLALAGGLALFLAFRSRPVDTRFSGAYRFPDGRIVGISPTSENTWRVRDFSNGEVHTLYPEDDDRFTIRPGWDAEVPPAGTARLTSGTLFWRLGSQEIRAERLQLTERTVRFPSGDIELHGRLVLPAGPGPHPAVVVVHGSEKDAATVFYHDAWLLAPQGIATLIFDKRGTGSSEGKFGMDFTQLAGDAVAAVEWLRQQPGIDGERIGLTGYSQGGWISPLAASKSNAVKFVLVGYGMIDSPAEEDRKETLHELRKRGFGDEDLAKADELTRATHEVMRGRFENGWDRVGELKARFKDEPWVEALGDSTAGSVMSYPAWAMRLAGPRMMPRGLDRHWFYDSRPVLEKLDIPMLWLIGGDDIEAPNETTIAVLKQLRAKGKPFESIVFPGADHGIVLFEEKDGERIYTRYAPGYYQDKVEWIRRATAPRS
;
A
#
# COMPACT_ATOMS: atom_id res chain seq x y z
N MET A 1 1.81 36.80 39.63
CA MET A 1 2.01 36.66 38.18
C MET A 1 3.23 35.77 37.80
N LYS A 2 4.35 35.85 38.47
CA LYS A 2 5.61 35.15 38.07
C LYS A 2 5.60 33.58 38.16
N ARG A 3 4.83 32.96 39.04
CA ARG A 3 4.78 31.48 39.17
C ARG A 3 3.96 30.75 38.07
N ARG A 4 2.90 31.36 37.56
CA ARG A 4 2.08 30.77 36.48
C ARG A 4 2.78 30.79 35.12
N THR A 5 3.57 31.84 34.88
CA THR A 5 4.36 31.98 33.64
C THR A 5 5.51 30.96 33.60
N LEU A 6 6.13 30.67 34.73
CA LEU A 6 7.20 29.69 34.82
C LEU A 6 6.70 28.25 34.63
N LEU A 7 5.50 27.92 35.14
CA LEU A 7 4.87 26.61 34.92
C LEU A 7 4.43 26.38 33.46
N LEU A 8 3.98 27.44 32.79
CA LEU A 8 3.66 27.36 31.36
C LEU A 8 4.91 27.19 30.48
N LEU A 9 6.02 27.85 30.84
CA LEU A 9 7.29 27.69 30.13
C LEU A 9 7.91 26.30 30.36
N LEU A 10 7.78 25.75 31.57
CA LEU A 10 8.23 24.38 31.87
C LEU A 10 7.35 23.30 31.18
N ALA A 11 6.04 23.53 31.06
CA ALA A 11 5.15 22.66 30.30
C ALA A 11 5.41 22.72 28.79
N LEU A 12 5.71 23.91 28.25
CA LEU A 12 6.11 24.08 26.84
C LEU A 12 7.49 23.51 26.56
N ALA A 13 8.46 23.67 27.47
CA ALA A 13 9.78 23.06 27.34
C ALA A 13 9.75 21.53 27.51
N GLY A 14 8.92 21.01 28.43
CA GLY A 14 8.66 19.59 28.58
C GLY A 14 7.95 18.98 27.35
N GLY A 15 6.95 19.68 26.80
CA GLY A 15 6.27 19.30 25.56
C GLY A 15 7.20 19.34 24.35
N LEU A 16 8.08 20.34 24.26
CA LEU A 16 9.08 20.43 23.20
C LEU A 16 10.18 19.36 23.35
N ALA A 17 10.60 19.05 24.56
CA ALA A 17 11.57 17.99 24.84
C ALA A 17 10.96 16.59 24.58
N LEU A 18 9.69 16.36 24.92
CA LEU A 18 8.95 15.16 24.51
C LEU A 18 8.78 15.12 22.98
N PHE A 19 8.41 16.22 22.33
CA PHE A 19 8.26 16.29 20.87
C PHE A 19 9.61 16.06 20.14
N LEU A 20 10.73 16.53 20.71
CA LEU A 20 12.06 16.29 20.17
C LEU A 20 12.57 14.86 20.49
N ALA A 21 12.13 14.25 21.58
CA ALA A 21 12.43 12.84 21.93
C ALA A 21 11.61 11.85 21.08
N PHE A 22 10.45 12.27 20.56
CA PHE A 22 9.65 11.53 19.56
C PHE A 22 10.05 11.80 18.09
N ARG A 23 11.22 12.40 17.83
CA ARG A 23 11.85 12.24 16.52
C ARG A 23 12.09 10.75 16.36
N SER A 24 11.27 10.10 15.55
CA SER A 24 11.35 8.69 15.23
C SER A 24 12.82 8.32 15.01
N ARG A 25 13.34 7.40 15.82
CA ARG A 25 14.69 6.85 15.57
C ARG A 25 14.70 6.38 14.12
N PRO A 26 15.79 6.62 13.37
CA PRO A 26 15.90 6.08 12.03
C PRO A 26 15.61 4.58 12.08
N VAL A 27 14.74 4.12 11.20
CA VAL A 27 14.43 2.69 11.10
C VAL A 27 15.71 1.96 10.70
N ASP A 28 16.05 0.94 11.45
CA ASP A 28 17.21 0.11 11.15
C ASP A 28 16.95 -0.69 9.87
N THR A 29 17.81 -0.56 8.88
CA THR A 29 17.73 -1.25 7.59
C THR A 29 18.92 -2.15 7.31
N ARG A 30 19.84 -2.33 8.24
CA ARG A 30 21.11 -3.05 8.06
C ARG A 30 20.97 -4.48 7.55
N PHE A 31 19.84 -5.14 7.86
CA PHE A 31 19.55 -6.51 7.43
C PHE A 31 18.60 -6.58 6.24
N SER A 32 18.11 -5.46 5.73
CA SER A 32 17.23 -5.45 4.55
C SER A 32 17.94 -6.08 3.36
N GLY A 33 17.26 -7.00 2.68
CA GLY A 33 17.87 -7.69 1.54
C GLY A 33 17.18 -8.98 1.15
N ALA A 34 17.70 -9.60 0.10
CA ALA A 34 17.34 -10.95 -0.31
C ALA A 34 18.39 -11.94 0.20
N TYR A 35 17.94 -13.06 0.76
CA TYR A 35 18.80 -14.12 1.29
C TYR A 35 18.44 -15.44 0.63
N ARG A 36 19.45 -16.21 0.24
CA ARG A 36 19.27 -17.53 -0.40
C ARG A 36 19.65 -18.65 0.56
N PHE A 37 18.72 -19.57 0.76
CA PHE A 37 18.93 -20.82 1.48
C PHE A 37 19.66 -21.86 0.62
N PRO A 38 20.26 -22.91 1.22
CA PRO A 38 20.97 -23.98 0.48
C PRO A 38 20.08 -24.75 -0.50
N ASP A 39 18.77 -24.82 -0.25
CA ASP A 39 17.78 -25.46 -1.12
C ASP A 39 17.36 -24.57 -2.32
N GLY A 40 17.94 -23.35 -2.43
CA GLY A 40 17.68 -22.41 -3.50
C GLY A 40 16.54 -21.42 -3.21
N ARG A 41 15.76 -21.60 -2.14
CA ARG A 41 14.73 -20.64 -1.73
C ARG A 41 15.34 -19.26 -1.50
N ILE A 42 14.59 -18.23 -1.88
CA ILE A 42 14.95 -16.84 -1.61
C ILE A 42 13.90 -16.24 -0.68
N VAL A 43 14.38 -15.61 0.38
CA VAL A 43 13.54 -14.82 1.28
C VAL A 43 13.92 -13.35 1.21
N GLY A 44 12.94 -12.47 1.35
CA GLY A 44 13.15 -11.04 1.51
C GLY A 44 13.03 -10.63 2.96
N ILE A 45 13.98 -9.84 3.45
CA ILE A 45 13.96 -9.29 4.80
C ILE A 45 13.80 -7.77 4.71
N SER A 46 12.83 -7.21 5.42
CA SER A 46 12.66 -5.77 5.59
C SER A 46 12.20 -5.45 7.01
N PRO A 47 12.52 -4.24 7.54
CA PRO A 47 12.04 -3.83 8.85
C PRO A 47 10.52 -3.60 8.82
N THR A 48 9.94 -3.49 10.01
CA THR A 48 8.56 -3.03 10.24
C THR A 48 8.58 -1.71 11.01
N SER A 49 7.45 -1.04 11.09
CA SER A 49 7.28 0.16 11.93
C SER A 49 7.40 -0.11 13.44
N GLU A 50 7.30 -1.37 13.84
CA GLU A 50 7.32 -1.83 15.24
C GLU A 50 8.71 -2.27 15.73
N ASN A 51 9.78 -1.89 15.02
CA ASN A 51 11.16 -2.32 15.30
C ASN A 51 11.36 -3.85 15.26
N THR A 52 10.55 -4.55 14.51
CA THR A 52 10.72 -5.96 14.17
C THR A 52 11.18 -6.11 12.73
N TRP A 53 11.47 -7.33 12.30
CA TRP A 53 11.85 -7.62 10.93
C TRP A 53 10.89 -8.63 10.33
N ARG A 54 10.47 -8.38 9.09
CA ARG A 54 9.61 -9.30 8.36
C ARG A 54 10.43 -10.12 7.38
N VAL A 55 10.36 -11.43 7.52
CA VAL A 55 10.92 -12.41 6.59
C VAL A 55 9.79 -12.94 5.73
N ARG A 56 9.92 -12.84 4.42
CA ARG A 56 8.94 -13.32 3.43
C ARG A 56 9.59 -14.36 2.54
N ASP A 57 9.06 -15.57 2.55
CA ASP A 57 9.51 -16.63 1.64
C ASP A 57 8.81 -16.47 0.29
N PHE A 58 9.59 -16.12 -0.72
CA PHE A 58 9.05 -15.87 -2.06
C PHE A 58 8.69 -17.15 -2.81
N SER A 59 9.06 -18.32 -2.31
CA SER A 59 8.73 -19.59 -2.95
C SER A 59 7.36 -20.15 -2.58
N ASN A 60 6.88 -19.82 -1.38
CA ASN A 60 5.64 -20.38 -0.86
C ASN A 60 4.70 -19.36 -0.21
N GLY A 61 5.14 -18.09 -0.03
CA GLY A 61 4.36 -17.03 0.59
C GLY A 61 4.37 -17.03 2.12
N GLU A 62 5.12 -17.92 2.76
CA GLU A 62 5.26 -17.93 4.23
C GLU A 62 5.86 -16.60 4.74
N VAL A 63 5.36 -16.20 5.89
CA VAL A 63 5.81 -15.00 6.58
C VAL A 63 6.20 -15.33 8.00
N HIS A 64 7.32 -14.75 8.42
CA HIS A 64 7.76 -14.79 9.80
C HIS A 64 8.15 -13.41 10.27
N THR A 65 7.86 -13.12 11.53
CA THR A 65 8.29 -11.89 12.20
C THR A 65 9.43 -12.22 13.15
N LEU A 66 10.50 -11.44 13.05
CA LEU A 66 11.65 -11.53 13.91
C LEU A 66 11.56 -10.45 14.99
N TYR A 67 11.40 -10.86 16.21
CA TYR A 67 11.37 -9.99 17.40
C TYR A 67 12.77 -9.91 17.98
N PRO A 68 13.36 -8.72 18.13
CA PRO A 68 14.73 -8.58 18.61
C PRO A 68 14.87 -9.04 20.08
N GLU A 69 15.88 -9.84 20.37
CA GLU A 69 16.36 -10.18 21.72
C GLU A 69 17.56 -9.29 22.07
N ASP A 70 18.42 -9.05 21.07
CA ASP A 70 19.54 -8.11 21.12
C ASP A 70 19.87 -7.60 19.70
N ASP A 71 21.10 -7.09 19.49
CA ASP A 71 21.49 -6.45 18.22
C ASP A 71 21.45 -7.36 16.99
N ASP A 72 21.67 -8.67 17.14
CA ASP A 72 21.75 -9.60 16.03
C ASP A 72 20.94 -10.89 16.24
N ARG A 73 20.34 -11.11 17.43
CA ARG A 73 19.53 -12.28 17.75
C ARG A 73 18.05 -11.95 17.85
N PHE A 74 17.24 -12.89 17.38
CA PHE A 74 15.80 -12.69 17.24
C PHE A 74 15.03 -13.96 17.58
N THR A 75 13.86 -13.78 18.18
CA THR A 75 12.83 -14.82 18.26
C THR A 75 12.00 -14.83 16.99
N ILE A 76 11.77 -15.99 16.39
CA ILE A 76 10.95 -16.18 15.18
C ILE A 76 9.51 -16.49 15.60
N ARG A 77 8.54 -15.73 15.07
CA ARG A 77 7.12 -16.04 15.16
C ARG A 77 6.50 -16.15 13.75
N PRO A 78 5.62 -17.13 13.50
CA PRO A 78 4.90 -17.22 12.24
C PRO A 78 3.92 -16.06 12.05
N GLY A 79 3.73 -15.62 10.81
CA GLY A 79 2.75 -14.59 10.45
C GLY A 79 3.12 -13.19 10.94
N TRP A 80 2.07 -12.41 11.21
CA TRP A 80 2.15 -11.00 11.64
C TRP A 80 1.88 -10.81 13.12
N ASP A 81 1.19 -11.77 13.76
CA ASP A 81 0.71 -11.63 15.13
C ASP A 81 1.82 -11.90 16.16
N ALA A 82 1.98 -10.96 17.10
CA ALA A 82 2.93 -11.06 18.20
C ALA A 82 2.55 -12.11 19.27
N GLU A 83 1.27 -12.50 19.32
CA GLU A 83 0.77 -13.45 20.32
C GLU A 83 0.95 -14.91 19.91
N VAL A 84 1.26 -15.18 18.62
CA VAL A 84 1.55 -16.53 18.16
C VAL A 84 2.82 -17.06 18.85
N PRO A 85 2.81 -18.30 19.37
CA PRO A 85 3.97 -18.87 20.06
C PRO A 85 5.24 -18.83 19.20
N PRO A 86 6.43 -18.64 19.80
CA PRO A 86 7.70 -18.71 19.09
C PRO A 86 7.89 -20.07 18.40
N ALA A 87 8.32 -20.03 17.14
CA ALA A 87 8.66 -21.22 16.37
C ALA A 87 10.16 -21.55 16.38
N GLY A 88 11.00 -20.56 16.73
CA GLY A 88 12.44 -20.75 16.69
C GLY A 88 13.21 -19.47 16.96
N THR A 89 14.48 -19.47 16.56
CA THR A 89 15.39 -18.33 16.71
C THR A 89 16.12 -18.04 15.42
N ALA A 90 16.46 -16.75 15.22
CA ALA A 90 17.31 -16.32 14.13
C ALA A 90 18.48 -15.48 14.64
N ARG A 91 19.59 -15.49 13.89
CA ARG A 91 20.69 -14.55 14.06
C ARG A 91 21.03 -13.95 12.70
N LEU A 92 21.08 -12.62 12.65
CA LEU A 92 21.36 -11.85 11.44
C LEU A 92 22.71 -11.15 11.56
N THR A 93 23.55 -11.36 10.58
CA THR A 93 24.79 -10.58 10.38
C THR A 93 24.68 -9.76 9.09
N SER A 94 25.68 -8.95 8.77
CA SER A 94 25.68 -8.15 7.55
C SER A 94 25.56 -8.98 6.25
N GLY A 95 25.88 -10.25 6.26
CA GLY A 95 25.87 -11.11 5.06
C GLY A 95 25.14 -12.44 5.22
N THR A 96 24.70 -12.79 6.43
CA THR A 96 24.21 -14.16 6.69
C THR A 96 23.02 -14.12 7.64
N LEU A 97 21.99 -14.90 7.30
CA LEU A 97 20.90 -15.29 8.18
C LEU A 97 21.13 -16.71 8.69
N PHE A 98 21.26 -16.87 9.99
CA PHE A 98 21.21 -18.17 10.67
C PHE A 98 19.77 -18.38 11.13
N TRP A 99 19.15 -19.45 10.66
CA TRP A 99 17.74 -19.73 10.86
C TRP A 99 17.55 -21.06 11.55
N ARG A 100 16.90 -21.09 12.70
CA ARG A 100 16.68 -22.30 13.48
C ARG A 100 15.20 -22.48 13.78
N LEU A 101 14.61 -23.52 13.18
CA LEU A 101 13.31 -24.04 13.57
C LEU A 101 13.53 -25.46 14.12
N GLY A 102 13.16 -25.69 15.40
CA GLY A 102 13.48 -26.93 16.10
C GLY A 102 14.99 -27.06 16.40
N SER A 103 15.57 -28.25 16.12
CA SER A 103 16.98 -28.55 16.48
C SER A 103 18.00 -28.21 15.39
N GLN A 104 17.56 -27.98 14.15
CA GLN A 104 18.45 -27.75 13.01
C GLN A 104 18.62 -26.25 12.74
N GLU A 105 19.87 -25.80 12.64
CA GLU A 105 20.21 -24.48 12.16
C GLU A 105 20.58 -24.53 10.67
N ILE A 106 19.96 -23.66 9.88
CA ILE A 106 20.21 -23.52 8.45
C ILE A 106 20.79 -22.13 8.21
N ARG A 107 21.78 -22.04 7.34
CA ARG A 107 22.44 -20.79 6.97
C ARG A 107 21.95 -20.35 5.60
N ALA A 108 21.47 -19.09 5.49
CA ALA A 108 21.16 -18.44 4.24
C ALA A 108 22.10 -17.25 3.99
N GLU A 109 22.56 -17.11 2.76
CA GLU A 109 23.50 -16.05 2.36
C GLU A 109 22.77 -14.88 1.72
N ARG A 110 23.15 -13.67 2.12
CA ARG A 110 22.64 -12.44 1.49
C ARG A 110 23.12 -12.36 0.04
N LEU A 111 22.17 -12.15 -0.86
CA LEU A 111 22.49 -11.95 -2.28
C LEU A 111 23.18 -10.59 -2.49
N GLN A 112 24.25 -10.63 -3.28
CA GLN A 112 24.97 -9.43 -3.66
C GLN A 112 24.25 -8.76 -4.83
N LEU A 113 23.41 -7.79 -4.53
CA LEU A 113 22.68 -6.95 -5.47
C LEU A 113 23.30 -5.55 -5.48
N THR A 114 23.28 -4.88 -6.62
CA THR A 114 23.72 -3.48 -6.70
C THR A 114 22.61 -2.58 -6.24
N GLU A 115 22.77 -1.97 -5.07
CA GLU A 115 21.81 -1.02 -4.49
C GLU A 115 22.34 0.40 -4.61
N ARG A 116 21.47 1.33 -5.00
CA ARG A 116 21.79 2.76 -5.10
C ARG A 116 20.67 3.58 -4.45
N THR A 117 21.02 4.40 -3.48
CA THR A 117 20.16 5.50 -3.06
C THR A 117 20.20 6.57 -4.12
N VAL A 118 19.05 7.03 -4.57
CA VAL A 118 18.93 7.95 -5.70
C VAL A 118 18.01 9.12 -5.35
N ARG A 119 18.20 10.22 -6.06
CA ARG A 119 17.27 11.35 -6.07
C ARG A 119 16.99 11.72 -7.52
N PHE A 120 15.76 12.11 -7.79
CA PHE A 120 15.34 12.52 -9.12
C PHE A 120 14.26 13.61 -9.06
N PRO A 121 14.23 14.51 -10.05
CA PRO A 121 13.29 15.62 -10.06
C PRO A 121 11.88 15.17 -10.44
N SER A 122 10.89 15.78 -9.79
CA SER A 122 9.48 15.72 -10.19
C SER A 122 8.86 17.12 -10.07
N GLY A 123 8.84 17.86 -11.18
CA GLY A 123 8.50 19.27 -11.17
C GLY A 123 9.53 20.10 -10.39
N ASP A 124 9.06 20.75 -9.35
CA ASP A 124 9.85 21.64 -8.48
C ASP A 124 10.40 20.97 -7.21
N ILE A 125 10.27 19.67 -7.09
CA ILE A 125 10.74 18.90 -5.93
C ILE A 125 11.67 17.76 -6.35
N GLU A 126 12.49 17.28 -5.40
CA GLU A 126 13.26 16.05 -5.52
C GLU A 126 12.57 14.89 -4.78
N LEU A 127 12.43 13.76 -5.47
CA LEU A 127 11.98 12.51 -4.90
C LEU A 127 13.16 11.62 -4.56
N HIS A 128 13.07 10.97 -3.41
CA HIS A 128 14.06 10.02 -2.93
C HIS A 128 13.67 8.60 -3.31
N GLY A 129 14.63 7.80 -3.74
CA GLY A 129 14.38 6.42 -4.15
C GLY A 129 15.54 5.48 -3.84
N ARG A 130 15.26 4.20 -3.98
CA ARG A 130 16.22 3.10 -3.94
C ARG A 130 16.08 2.31 -5.24
N LEU A 131 17.17 2.31 -6.02
CA LEU A 131 17.31 1.48 -7.21
C LEU A 131 18.11 0.24 -6.88
N VAL A 132 17.53 -0.93 -7.15
CA VAL A 132 18.20 -2.23 -7.00
C VAL A 132 18.30 -2.89 -8.36
N LEU A 133 19.52 -3.19 -8.76
CA LEU A 133 19.83 -3.83 -10.02
C LEU A 133 20.08 -5.34 -9.81
N PRO A 134 19.66 -6.18 -10.77
CA PRO A 134 20.07 -7.58 -10.82
C PRO A 134 21.59 -7.76 -10.87
N ALA A 135 22.05 -8.93 -10.51
CA ALA A 135 23.43 -9.33 -10.74
C ALA A 135 23.69 -9.53 -12.25
N GLY A 136 24.90 -9.20 -12.70
CA GLY A 136 25.35 -9.39 -14.08
C GLY A 136 25.16 -8.15 -14.97
N PRO A 137 25.57 -8.24 -16.24
CA PRO A 137 25.49 -7.13 -17.17
C PRO A 137 24.06 -6.89 -17.62
N GLY A 138 23.66 -5.59 -17.69
CA GLY A 138 22.39 -5.18 -18.30
C GLY A 138 22.48 -5.16 -19.84
N PRO A 139 21.48 -4.57 -20.53
CA PRO A 139 20.39 -3.82 -19.93
C PRO A 139 19.26 -4.71 -19.39
N HIS A 140 18.79 -4.40 -18.18
CA HIS A 140 17.72 -5.13 -17.50
C HIS A 140 16.35 -4.48 -17.74
N PRO A 141 15.27 -5.27 -17.89
CA PRO A 141 13.92 -4.74 -17.74
C PRO A 141 13.72 -4.20 -16.33
N ALA A 142 12.79 -3.27 -16.15
CA ALA A 142 12.64 -2.60 -14.87
C ALA A 142 11.19 -2.36 -14.48
N VAL A 143 11.00 -2.22 -13.16
CA VAL A 143 9.73 -1.85 -12.54
C VAL A 143 9.93 -0.65 -11.63
N VAL A 144 9.03 0.32 -11.71
CA VAL A 144 8.87 1.37 -10.70
C VAL A 144 7.71 0.99 -9.80
N VAL A 145 7.94 1.00 -8.49
CA VAL A 145 6.92 0.70 -7.47
C VAL A 145 6.19 1.97 -7.06
N VAL A 146 4.88 1.96 -7.20
CA VAL A 146 3.96 3.03 -6.78
C VAL A 146 3.19 2.54 -5.58
N HIS A 147 3.55 3.01 -4.39
CA HIS A 147 2.98 2.53 -3.14
C HIS A 147 1.57 3.07 -2.85
N GLY A 148 0.90 2.50 -1.85
CA GLY A 148 -0.48 2.77 -1.45
C GLY A 148 -0.68 4.15 -0.79
N SER A 149 -1.72 4.27 0.03
CA SER A 149 -2.12 5.53 0.68
C SER A 149 -1.29 5.88 1.92
N GLU A 150 -0.48 4.95 2.42
CA GLU A 150 0.35 5.11 3.62
C GLU A 150 1.33 6.28 3.52
N LYS A 151 1.74 6.79 4.69
CA LYS A 151 2.71 7.89 4.84
C LYS A 151 4.14 7.42 5.09
N ASP A 152 4.33 6.12 5.14
CA ASP A 152 5.63 5.53 5.43
C ASP A 152 6.61 5.66 4.26
N ALA A 153 7.90 5.56 4.57
CA ALA A 153 8.95 5.55 3.57
C ALA A 153 8.95 4.23 2.79
N ALA A 154 8.46 4.23 1.55
CA ALA A 154 8.41 3.03 0.72
C ALA A 154 9.81 2.42 0.53
N THR A 155 10.84 3.26 0.42
CA THR A 155 12.24 2.81 0.30
C THR A 155 12.73 1.98 1.49
N VAL A 156 12.06 2.07 2.64
CA VAL A 156 12.39 1.32 3.86
C VAL A 156 11.59 0.02 3.94
N PHE A 157 10.28 0.07 3.70
CA PHE A 157 9.37 -1.03 4.06
C PHE A 157 9.01 -1.97 2.89
N TYR A 158 9.05 -1.48 1.64
CA TYR A 158 8.69 -2.29 0.49
C TYR A 158 9.78 -3.30 0.14
N HIS A 159 9.36 -4.52 -0.17
CA HIS A 159 10.25 -5.68 -0.39
C HIS A 159 10.37 -6.11 -1.86
N ASP A 160 9.70 -5.43 -2.77
CA ASP A 160 9.64 -5.79 -4.19
C ASP A 160 11.02 -5.93 -4.84
N ALA A 161 11.97 -5.07 -4.45
CA ALA A 161 13.32 -5.14 -4.95
C ALA A 161 14.01 -6.47 -4.61
N TRP A 162 13.71 -7.04 -3.44
CA TRP A 162 14.26 -8.31 -2.99
C TRP A 162 13.64 -9.52 -3.71
N LEU A 163 12.39 -9.37 -4.17
CA LEU A 163 11.71 -10.34 -5.01
C LEU A 163 12.21 -10.28 -6.45
N LEU A 164 12.24 -9.08 -7.05
CA LEU A 164 12.36 -8.89 -8.48
C LEU A 164 13.82 -8.87 -8.98
N ALA A 165 14.75 -8.25 -8.24
CA ALA A 165 16.13 -8.15 -8.67
C ALA A 165 16.83 -9.52 -8.78
N PRO A 166 16.64 -10.50 -7.87
CA PRO A 166 17.13 -11.86 -8.04
C PRO A 166 16.56 -12.58 -9.27
N GLN A 167 15.45 -12.07 -9.82
CA GLN A 167 14.77 -12.62 -10.99
C GLN A 167 15.15 -11.92 -12.30
N GLY A 168 16.13 -11.02 -12.28
CA GLY A 168 16.63 -10.31 -13.45
C GLY A 168 15.86 -9.02 -13.79
N ILE A 169 15.04 -8.51 -12.89
CA ILE A 169 14.20 -7.32 -13.07
C ILE A 169 14.70 -6.22 -12.14
N ALA A 170 15.23 -5.12 -12.69
CA ALA A 170 15.62 -3.95 -11.90
C ALA A 170 14.39 -3.31 -11.24
N THR A 171 14.55 -2.77 -10.05
CA THR A 171 13.42 -2.22 -9.29
C THR A 171 13.78 -0.86 -8.70
N LEU A 172 13.00 0.15 -9.04
CA LEU A 172 13.03 1.47 -8.41
C LEU A 172 11.84 1.57 -7.44
N ILE A 173 12.14 1.71 -6.16
CA ILE A 173 11.16 2.06 -5.12
C ILE A 173 11.44 3.51 -4.74
N PHE A 174 10.42 4.36 -4.68
CA PHE A 174 10.60 5.75 -4.28
C PHE A 174 9.59 6.14 -3.20
N ASP A 175 10.01 7.06 -2.34
CA ASP A 175 9.15 7.65 -1.32
C ASP A 175 8.21 8.65 -1.99
N LYS A 176 6.91 8.54 -1.74
CA LYS A 176 5.91 9.50 -2.20
C LYS A 176 6.28 10.91 -1.73
N ARG A 177 5.90 11.92 -2.50
CA ARG A 177 6.10 13.33 -2.08
C ARG A 177 5.63 13.57 -0.65
N GLY A 178 6.49 14.19 0.17
CA GLY A 178 6.22 14.49 1.57
C GLY A 178 6.21 13.28 2.50
N THR A 179 6.80 12.14 2.07
CA THR A 179 7.05 10.97 2.91
C THR A 179 8.54 10.61 2.88
N GLY A 180 9.00 9.86 3.86
CA GLY A 180 10.39 9.42 3.93
C GLY A 180 11.38 10.57 3.76
N SER A 181 12.26 10.47 2.75
CA SER A 181 13.24 11.49 2.39
C SER A 181 12.90 12.29 1.14
N SER A 182 11.70 12.12 0.58
CA SER A 182 11.19 12.91 -0.54
C SER A 182 10.70 14.27 -0.10
N GLU A 183 10.96 15.27 -0.93
CA GLU A 183 10.46 16.61 -0.73
C GLU A 183 8.95 16.75 -0.99
N GLY A 184 8.43 17.96 -0.85
CA GLY A 184 7.05 18.31 -1.11
C GLY A 184 6.14 18.11 0.09
N LYS A 185 4.85 17.95 -0.19
CA LYS A 185 3.81 17.76 0.85
C LYS A 185 3.00 16.52 0.54
N PHE A 186 2.81 15.70 1.56
CA PHE A 186 1.94 14.54 1.47
C PHE A 186 0.52 14.93 1.03
N GLY A 187 -0.05 14.13 0.17
CA GLY A 187 -1.41 14.31 -0.34
C GLY A 187 -1.85 13.15 -1.22
N MET A 188 -3.11 13.20 -1.62
CA MET A 188 -3.79 12.18 -2.44
C MET A 188 -4.33 12.78 -3.74
N ASP A 189 -3.61 13.74 -4.32
CA ASP A 189 -3.89 14.24 -5.68
C ASP A 189 -3.36 13.23 -6.70
N PHE A 190 -4.23 12.39 -7.25
CA PHE A 190 -3.86 11.32 -8.19
C PHE A 190 -3.15 11.84 -9.43
N THR A 191 -3.51 13.05 -9.91
CA THR A 191 -2.86 13.66 -11.06
C THR A 191 -1.40 14.01 -10.75
N GLN A 192 -1.16 14.54 -9.55
CA GLN A 192 0.18 14.88 -9.08
C GLN A 192 1.01 13.61 -8.83
N LEU A 193 0.44 12.61 -8.14
CA LEU A 193 1.11 11.34 -7.87
C LEU A 193 1.42 10.55 -9.15
N ALA A 194 0.53 10.60 -10.13
CA ALA A 194 0.80 10.03 -11.46
C ALA A 194 1.94 10.75 -12.18
N GLY A 195 2.06 12.07 -12.01
CA GLY A 195 3.20 12.85 -12.50
C GLY A 195 4.51 12.41 -11.87
N ASP A 196 4.51 12.11 -10.56
CA ASP A 196 5.69 11.57 -9.86
C ASP A 196 6.10 10.20 -10.38
N ALA A 197 5.14 9.31 -10.62
CA ALA A 197 5.40 8.01 -11.19
C ALA A 197 5.97 8.10 -12.62
N VAL A 198 5.47 9.04 -13.43
CA VAL A 198 6.04 9.33 -14.76
C VAL A 198 7.47 9.84 -14.63
N ALA A 199 7.74 10.79 -13.73
CA ALA A 199 9.08 11.32 -13.50
C ALA A 199 10.05 10.20 -13.08
N ALA A 200 9.61 9.27 -12.23
CA ALA A 200 10.40 8.10 -11.85
C ALA A 200 10.74 7.20 -13.04
N VAL A 201 9.78 6.93 -13.93
CA VAL A 201 10.00 6.14 -15.15
C VAL A 201 10.97 6.85 -16.11
N GLU A 202 10.78 8.15 -16.36
CA GLU A 202 11.62 8.94 -17.27
C GLU A 202 13.05 9.09 -16.75
N TRP A 203 13.23 9.19 -15.44
CA TRP A 203 14.54 9.16 -14.82
C TRP A 203 15.18 7.77 -14.94
N LEU A 204 14.42 6.70 -14.64
CA LEU A 204 14.94 5.33 -14.65
C LEU A 204 15.40 4.88 -16.03
N ARG A 205 14.68 5.25 -17.10
CA ARG A 205 15.05 4.89 -18.49
C ARG A 205 16.40 5.44 -18.95
N GLN A 206 16.92 6.44 -18.26
CA GLN A 206 18.22 7.05 -18.55
C GLN A 206 19.35 6.42 -17.75
N GLN A 207 19.06 5.47 -16.85
CA GLN A 207 20.07 4.92 -15.96
C GLN A 207 20.90 3.81 -16.65
N PRO A 208 22.20 3.77 -16.41
CA PRO A 208 23.06 2.70 -16.91
C PRO A 208 22.58 1.33 -16.43
N GLY A 209 22.52 0.37 -17.34
CA GLY A 209 22.08 -1.01 -17.04
C GLY A 209 20.57 -1.23 -17.11
N ILE A 210 19.79 -0.21 -17.46
CA ILE A 210 18.32 -0.30 -17.64
C ILE A 210 17.96 -0.34 -19.12
N ASP A 211 17.04 -1.23 -19.48
CA ASP A 211 16.40 -1.24 -20.79
C ASP A 211 15.21 -0.28 -20.79
N GLY A 212 15.38 0.90 -21.34
CA GLY A 212 14.37 1.95 -21.38
C GLY A 212 13.10 1.59 -22.15
N GLU A 213 13.13 0.52 -22.96
CA GLU A 213 11.95 0.04 -23.72
C GLU A 213 11.20 -1.09 -22.99
N ARG A 214 11.67 -1.49 -21.79
CA ARG A 214 11.05 -2.54 -20.99
C ARG A 214 10.82 -2.11 -19.52
N ILE A 215 10.24 -0.91 -19.34
CA ILE A 215 9.92 -0.36 -18.01
C ILE A 215 8.40 -0.39 -17.79
N GLY A 216 7.98 -0.90 -16.63
CA GLY A 216 6.58 -0.87 -16.20
C GLY A 216 6.40 -0.28 -14.81
N LEU A 217 5.13 -0.19 -14.41
CA LEU A 217 4.72 0.22 -13.07
C LEU A 217 4.14 -0.97 -12.31
N THR A 218 4.42 -1.04 -11.01
CA THR A 218 3.68 -1.89 -10.08
C THR A 218 3.02 -0.98 -9.05
N GLY A 219 1.69 -0.92 -9.06
CA GLY A 219 0.90 -0.09 -8.15
C GLY A 219 0.13 -0.92 -7.14
N TYR A 220 0.16 -0.52 -5.86
CA TYR A 220 -0.52 -1.20 -4.78
C TYR A 220 -1.61 -0.35 -4.17
N SER A 221 -2.79 -0.94 -3.88
CA SER A 221 -3.92 -0.22 -3.27
C SER A 221 -4.18 1.10 -4.05
N GLN A 222 -4.03 2.28 -3.44
CA GLN A 222 -4.09 3.58 -4.12
C GLN A 222 -3.25 3.65 -5.41
N GLY A 223 -2.12 2.95 -5.45
CA GLY A 223 -1.27 2.83 -6.65
C GLY A 223 -2.00 2.22 -7.85
N GLY A 224 -3.11 1.52 -7.61
CA GLY A 224 -4.00 0.97 -8.64
C GLY A 224 -4.75 2.04 -9.45
N TRP A 225 -5.04 3.21 -8.88
CA TRP A 225 -5.54 4.37 -9.62
C TRP A 225 -4.42 5.15 -10.29
N ILE A 226 -3.30 5.29 -9.58
CA ILE A 226 -2.17 6.14 -9.99
C ILE A 226 -1.41 5.54 -11.17
N SER A 227 -1.14 4.22 -11.16
CA SER A 227 -0.31 3.59 -12.19
C SER A 227 -0.95 3.58 -13.58
N PRO A 228 -2.24 3.23 -13.77
CA PRO A 228 -2.90 3.39 -15.06
C PRO A 228 -2.97 4.86 -15.51
N LEU A 229 -3.22 5.80 -14.57
CA LEU A 229 -3.23 7.22 -14.88
C LEU A 229 -1.86 7.71 -15.34
N ALA A 230 -0.77 7.27 -14.71
CA ALA A 230 0.60 7.54 -15.14
C ALA A 230 0.90 6.96 -16.53
N ALA A 231 0.51 5.71 -16.77
CA ALA A 231 0.65 5.06 -18.06
C ALA A 231 -0.08 5.80 -19.19
N SER A 232 -1.24 6.42 -18.91
CA SER A 232 -1.96 7.23 -19.88
C SER A 232 -1.27 8.56 -20.23
N LYS A 233 -0.25 8.96 -19.44
CA LYS A 233 0.49 10.22 -19.60
C LYS A 233 1.89 10.05 -20.20
N SER A 234 2.42 8.82 -20.26
CA SER A 234 3.76 8.56 -20.80
C SER A 234 3.81 7.22 -21.56
N ASN A 235 4.28 7.28 -22.80
CA ASN A 235 4.53 6.10 -23.61
C ASN A 235 5.77 5.30 -23.15
N ALA A 236 6.54 5.82 -22.20
CA ALA A 236 7.66 5.11 -21.61
C ALA A 236 7.18 3.96 -20.69
N VAL A 237 5.95 4.03 -20.15
CA VAL A 237 5.35 2.93 -19.42
C VAL A 237 4.86 1.86 -20.39
N LYS A 238 5.46 0.67 -20.32
CA LYS A 238 5.18 -0.43 -21.28
C LYS A 238 4.19 -1.47 -20.76
N PHE A 239 4.02 -1.56 -19.45
CA PHE A 239 3.06 -2.46 -18.78
C PHE A 239 2.72 -1.94 -17.39
N VAL A 240 1.60 -2.38 -16.85
CA VAL A 240 1.19 -2.05 -15.47
C VAL A 240 0.74 -3.32 -14.75
N LEU A 241 1.24 -3.52 -13.54
CA LEU A 241 0.72 -4.50 -12.59
C LEU A 241 0.05 -3.76 -11.44
N VAL A 242 -1.17 -4.13 -11.10
CA VAL A 242 -1.93 -3.61 -9.98
C VAL A 242 -2.12 -4.72 -8.95
N GLY A 243 -1.63 -4.52 -7.74
CA GLY A 243 -1.92 -5.39 -6.60
C GLY A 243 -3.00 -4.77 -5.73
N TYR A 244 -4.07 -5.52 -5.44
CA TYR A 244 -5.17 -5.17 -4.54
C TYR A 244 -5.68 -3.71 -4.69
N GLY A 245 -5.73 -3.21 -5.92
CA GLY A 245 -6.27 -1.89 -6.25
C GLY A 245 -7.66 -2.00 -6.88
N MET A 246 -8.44 -0.94 -6.75
CA MET A 246 -9.79 -0.84 -7.29
C MET A 246 -9.87 -0.06 -8.61
N ILE A 247 -10.93 -0.31 -9.37
CA ILE A 247 -11.37 0.53 -10.51
C ILE A 247 -12.40 1.56 -10.04
N ASP A 248 -13.22 1.20 -9.05
CA ASP A 248 -14.20 2.11 -8.45
C ASP A 248 -13.51 3.34 -7.82
N SER A 249 -14.29 4.38 -7.56
CA SER A 249 -13.79 5.59 -6.92
C SER A 249 -13.52 5.38 -5.43
N PRO A 250 -12.68 6.23 -4.78
CA PRO A 250 -12.54 6.24 -3.31
C PRO A 250 -13.87 6.38 -2.56
N ALA A 251 -14.84 7.11 -3.11
CA ALA A 251 -16.18 7.19 -2.53
C ALA A 251 -16.90 5.85 -2.51
N GLU A 252 -16.78 5.05 -3.59
CA GLU A 252 -17.37 3.72 -3.63
C GLU A 252 -16.60 2.72 -2.75
N GLU A 253 -15.29 2.89 -2.55
CA GLU A 253 -14.48 2.15 -1.59
C GLU A 253 -15.03 2.38 -0.16
N ASP A 254 -15.05 3.62 0.32
CA ASP A 254 -15.58 4.00 1.64
C ASP A 254 -17.01 3.48 1.86
N ARG A 255 -17.87 3.60 0.85
CA ARG A 255 -19.26 3.10 0.94
C ARG A 255 -19.34 1.59 1.11
N LYS A 256 -18.60 0.85 0.30
CA LYS A 256 -18.62 -0.62 0.33
C LYS A 256 -17.99 -1.16 1.61
N GLU A 257 -16.89 -0.58 2.06
CA GLU A 257 -16.23 -0.90 3.31
C GLU A 257 -17.19 -0.65 4.49
N THR A 258 -17.85 0.52 4.55
CA THR A 258 -18.84 0.85 5.57
C THR A 258 -19.96 -0.19 5.64
N LEU A 259 -20.53 -0.57 4.50
CA LEU A 259 -21.61 -1.58 4.46
C LEU A 259 -21.11 -2.98 4.81
N HIS A 260 -19.88 -3.33 4.44
CA HIS A 260 -19.27 -4.60 4.81
C HIS A 260 -19.07 -4.70 6.32
N GLU A 261 -18.51 -3.68 6.95
CA GLU A 261 -18.32 -3.63 8.40
C GLU A 261 -19.64 -3.73 9.18
N LEU A 262 -20.69 -3.07 8.73
CA LEU A 262 -22.02 -3.19 9.34
C LEU A 262 -22.57 -4.62 9.21
N ARG A 263 -22.42 -5.24 8.03
CA ARG A 263 -22.85 -6.64 7.84
C ARG A 263 -22.08 -7.60 8.75
N LYS A 264 -20.77 -7.42 8.89
CA LYS A 264 -19.92 -8.21 9.80
C LYS A 264 -20.37 -8.08 11.25
N ARG A 265 -20.86 -6.93 11.66
CA ARG A 265 -21.45 -6.69 13.00
C ARG A 265 -22.88 -7.21 13.16
N GLY A 266 -23.44 -7.86 12.15
CA GLY A 266 -24.73 -8.55 12.20
C GLY A 266 -25.94 -7.69 11.83
N PHE A 267 -25.75 -6.49 11.27
CA PHE A 267 -26.87 -5.67 10.78
C PHE A 267 -27.46 -6.23 9.50
N GLY A 268 -28.79 -6.20 9.41
CA GLY A 268 -29.55 -6.78 8.30
C GLY A 268 -29.69 -5.82 7.10
N ASP A 269 -30.28 -6.34 6.01
CA ASP A 269 -30.40 -5.61 4.74
C ASP A 269 -31.15 -4.27 4.87
N GLU A 270 -32.12 -4.16 5.80
CA GLU A 270 -32.84 -2.91 6.05
C GLU A 270 -31.90 -1.84 6.63
N ASP A 271 -31.07 -2.20 7.61
CA ASP A 271 -30.11 -1.28 8.23
C ASP A 271 -29.03 -0.89 7.23
N LEU A 272 -28.55 -1.86 6.43
CA LEU A 272 -27.58 -1.61 5.37
C LEU A 272 -28.13 -0.65 4.32
N ALA A 273 -29.41 -0.76 3.94
CA ALA A 273 -30.05 0.17 2.99
C ALA A 273 -30.13 1.60 3.57
N LYS A 274 -30.45 1.76 4.86
CA LYS A 274 -30.47 3.07 5.55
C LYS A 274 -29.04 3.66 5.63
N ALA A 275 -28.05 2.84 5.96
CA ALA A 275 -26.65 3.25 6.01
C ALA A 275 -26.13 3.66 4.63
N ASP A 276 -26.50 2.93 3.58
CA ASP A 276 -26.16 3.27 2.19
C ASP A 276 -26.76 4.62 1.79
N GLU A 277 -28.04 4.88 2.14
CA GLU A 277 -28.68 6.16 1.89
C GLU A 277 -27.94 7.32 2.57
N LEU A 278 -27.56 7.16 3.84
CA LEU A 278 -26.81 8.15 4.59
C LEU A 278 -25.40 8.37 4.01
N THR A 279 -24.68 7.29 3.67
CA THR A 279 -23.33 7.36 3.12
C THR A 279 -23.34 8.10 1.78
N ARG A 280 -24.30 7.79 0.89
CA ARG A 280 -24.45 8.50 -0.37
C ARG A 280 -24.76 9.99 -0.18
N ALA A 281 -25.64 10.33 0.77
CA ALA A 281 -25.92 11.73 1.08
C ALA A 281 -24.70 12.46 1.65
N THR A 282 -23.89 11.78 2.46
CA THR A 282 -22.59 12.28 2.96
C THR A 282 -21.63 12.54 1.80
N HIS A 283 -21.52 11.62 0.87
CA HIS A 283 -20.68 11.77 -0.31
C HIS A 283 -21.10 12.95 -1.18
N GLU A 284 -22.41 13.24 -1.31
CA GLU A 284 -22.86 14.44 -2.04
C GLU A 284 -22.44 15.74 -1.32
N VAL A 285 -22.43 15.77 0.02
CA VAL A 285 -21.84 16.88 0.77
C VAL A 285 -20.35 17.03 0.47
N MET A 286 -19.59 15.93 0.43
CA MET A 286 -18.17 15.93 0.09
C MET A 286 -17.94 16.37 -1.37
N ARG A 287 -18.79 15.93 -2.31
CA ARG A 287 -18.79 16.39 -3.72
C ARG A 287 -19.00 17.90 -3.82
N GLY A 288 -19.90 18.43 -3.00
CA GLY A 288 -20.16 19.86 -2.85
C GLY A 288 -19.12 20.60 -2.00
N ARG A 289 -17.95 20.01 -1.69
CA ARG A 289 -16.88 20.56 -0.86
C ARG A 289 -17.37 21.08 0.50
N PHE A 290 -18.33 20.38 1.08
CA PHE A 290 -19.01 20.72 2.34
C PHE A 290 -19.83 22.00 2.32
N GLU A 291 -20.08 22.58 1.15
CA GLU A 291 -20.93 23.77 1.03
C GLU A 291 -22.41 23.41 0.88
N ASN A 292 -22.73 22.34 0.15
CA ASN A 292 -24.08 21.92 -0.23
C ASN A 292 -24.43 20.51 0.28
N GLY A 293 -25.71 20.10 0.15
CA GLY A 293 -26.19 18.75 0.49
C GLY A 293 -26.59 18.54 1.95
N TRP A 294 -26.41 19.54 2.80
CA TRP A 294 -26.65 19.43 4.25
C TRP A 294 -28.10 19.25 4.65
N ASP A 295 -29.06 19.72 3.84
CA ASP A 295 -30.49 19.56 4.16
C ASP A 295 -30.86 18.08 4.17
N ARG A 296 -30.44 17.34 3.12
CA ARG A 296 -30.65 15.89 3.06
C ARG A 296 -29.95 15.14 4.18
N VAL A 297 -28.71 15.47 4.45
CA VAL A 297 -27.95 14.88 5.58
C VAL A 297 -28.65 15.21 6.91
N GLY A 298 -29.14 16.44 7.09
CA GLY A 298 -29.87 16.83 8.30
C GLY A 298 -31.16 16.02 8.52
N GLU A 299 -31.92 15.78 7.46
CA GLU A 299 -33.12 14.92 7.50
C GLU A 299 -32.77 13.48 7.90
N LEU A 300 -31.77 12.91 7.24
CA LEU A 300 -31.35 11.52 7.52
C LEU A 300 -30.76 11.38 8.93
N LYS A 301 -29.97 12.37 9.35
CA LYS A 301 -29.42 12.40 10.71
C LYS A 301 -30.52 12.45 11.77
N ALA A 302 -31.54 13.28 11.58
CA ALA A 302 -32.70 13.35 12.49
C ALA A 302 -33.49 12.03 12.50
N ARG A 303 -33.62 11.39 11.34
CA ARG A 303 -34.36 10.13 11.17
C ARG A 303 -33.63 8.95 11.79
N PHE A 304 -32.30 8.88 11.68
CA PHE A 304 -31.52 7.69 12.04
C PHE A 304 -30.75 7.81 13.36
N LYS A 305 -30.77 8.95 14.06
CA LYS A 305 -29.96 9.22 15.26
C LYS A 305 -30.06 8.16 16.38
N ASP A 306 -31.19 7.47 16.47
CA ASP A 306 -31.48 6.48 17.52
C ASP A 306 -31.33 5.02 16.99
N GLU A 307 -30.89 4.83 15.75
CA GLU A 307 -30.71 3.51 15.14
C GLU A 307 -29.43 2.86 15.66
N PRO A 308 -29.43 1.57 16.05
CA PRO A 308 -28.26 0.91 16.64
C PRO A 308 -27.04 0.86 15.72
N TRP A 309 -27.24 0.77 14.40
CA TRP A 309 -26.15 0.71 13.42
C TRP A 309 -25.36 2.03 13.29
N VAL A 310 -25.90 3.16 13.76
CA VAL A 310 -25.24 4.48 13.67
C VAL A 310 -23.97 4.52 14.52
N GLU A 311 -24.00 3.93 15.72
CA GLU A 311 -22.79 3.81 16.55
C GLU A 311 -21.73 2.93 15.86
N ALA A 312 -22.18 1.93 15.13
CA ALA A 312 -21.30 1.00 14.43
C ALA A 312 -20.63 1.60 13.15
N LEU A 313 -21.07 2.77 12.68
CA LEU A 313 -20.40 3.47 11.56
C LEU A 313 -18.95 3.90 11.89
N GLY A 314 -18.62 4.08 13.17
CA GLY A 314 -17.25 4.40 13.61
C GLY A 314 -16.68 5.64 12.90
N ASP A 315 -15.46 5.50 12.43
CA ASP A 315 -14.68 6.57 11.77
C ASP A 315 -14.98 6.73 10.27
N SER A 316 -15.99 6.02 9.74
CA SER A 316 -16.41 6.21 8.35
C SER A 316 -16.84 7.66 8.06
N THR A 317 -16.92 8.05 6.79
CA THR A 317 -17.38 9.39 6.42
C THR A 317 -18.81 9.65 6.91
N ALA A 318 -19.69 8.65 6.83
CA ALA A 318 -21.05 8.72 7.35
C ALA A 318 -21.07 8.82 8.89
N GLY A 319 -20.22 8.07 9.60
CA GLY A 319 -20.06 8.14 11.04
C GLY A 319 -19.58 9.52 11.50
N SER A 320 -18.62 10.10 10.82
CA SER A 320 -18.14 11.47 11.07
C SER A 320 -19.27 12.50 10.93
N VAL A 321 -20.09 12.40 9.90
CA VAL A 321 -21.25 13.27 9.70
C VAL A 321 -22.29 13.09 10.80
N MET A 322 -22.55 11.86 11.23
CA MET A 322 -23.49 11.58 12.34
C MET A 322 -22.99 12.15 13.67
N SER A 323 -21.68 12.10 13.93
CA SER A 323 -21.06 12.48 15.20
C SER A 323 -20.94 14.00 15.37
N TYR A 324 -20.74 14.76 14.28
CA TYR A 324 -20.47 16.20 14.36
C TYR A 324 -21.62 17.06 13.81
N PRO A 325 -21.86 18.28 14.36
CA PRO A 325 -22.86 19.19 13.82
C PRO A 325 -22.44 19.75 12.46
N ALA A 326 -23.42 20.02 11.59
CA ALA A 326 -23.19 20.49 10.22
C ALA A 326 -22.28 21.72 10.12
N TRP A 327 -22.40 22.69 11.06
CA TRP A 327 -21.54 23.87 11.06
C TRP A 327 -20.05 23.53 11.30
N ALA A 328 -19.78 22.54 12.19
CA ALA A 328 -18.42 22.11 12.47
C ALA A 328 -17.83 21.38 11.26
N MET A 329 -18.63 20.53 10.62
CA MET A 329 -18.20 19.81 9.40
C MET A 329 -17.98 20.76 8.21
N ARG A 330 -18.79 21.81 8.05
CA ARG A 330 -18.54 22.87 7.03
C ARG A 330 -17.19 23.56 7.25
N LEU A 331 -16.82 23.81 8.50
CA LEU A 331 -15.56 24.49 8.84
C LEU A 331 -14.35 23.56 8.77
N ALA A 332 -14.46 22.36 9.33
CA ALA A 332 -13.36 21.40 9.49
C ALA A 332 -13.25 20.39 8.35
N GLY A 333 -14.37 19.95 7.76
CA GLY A 333 -14.42 18.90 6.76
C GLY A 333 -13.43 19.07 5.60
N PRO A 334 -13.34 20.25 4.95
CA PRO A 334 -12.36 20.45 3.89
C PRO A 334 -10.90 20.32 4.33
N ARG A 335 -10.62 20.46 5.64
CA ARG A 335 -9.29 20.33 6.24
C ARG A 335 -9.00 18.92 6.76
N MET A 336 -10.05 18.16 7.06
CA MET A 336 -9.95 16.77 7.50
C MET A 336 -9.66 15.82 6.34
N MET A 337 -10.13 16.15 5.13
CA MET A 337 -9.81 15.34 3.95
C MET A 337 -8.31 15.37 3.64
N PRO A 338 -7.73 14.24 3.26
CA PRO A 338 -6.39 14.21 2.71
C PRO A 338 -6.24 15.19 1.56
N ARG A 339 -5.13 15.93 1.55
CA ARG A 339 -4.87 16.97 0.55
C ARG A 339 -4.98 16.41 -0.87
N GLY A 340 -5.82 17.04 -1.70
CA GLY A 340 -6.03 16.66 -3.10
C GLY A 340 -7.05 15.55 -3.31
N LEU A 341 -7.46 14.83 -2.26
CA LEU A 341 -8.46 13.78 -2.38
C LEU A 341 -9.85 14.36 -2.74
N ASP A 342 -10.15 15.59 -2.31
CA ASP A 342 -11.39 16.30 -2.65
C ASP A 342 -11.66 16.35 -4.16
N ARG A 343 -10.60 16.38 -4.98
CA ARG A 343 -10.67 16.37 -6.44
C ARG A 343 -10.85 14.98 -7.02
N HIS A 344 -10.43 13.94 -6.29
CA HIS A 344 -10.36 12.55 -6.76
C HIS A 344 -11.31 11.61 -6.00
N TRP A 345 -12.09 12.13 -5.04
CA TRP A 345 -13.05 11.33 -4.28
C TRP A 345 -14.00 10.52 -5.16
N PHE A 346 -14.36 11.09 -6.31
CA PHE A 346 -15.21 10.46 -7.31
C PHE A 346 -14.44 10.11 -8.60
N TYR A 347 -13.15 9.83 -8.48
CA TYR A 347 -12.31 9.50 -9.63
C TYR A 347 -12.80 8.22 -10.30
N ASP A 348 -13.10 8.30 -11.61
CA ASP A 348 -13.46 7.16 -12.44
C ASP A 348 -12.27 6.74 -13.30
N SER A 349 -11.76 5.51 -13.06
CA SER A 349 -10.62 4.95 -13.81
C SER A 349 -11.00 4.46 -15.19
N ARG A 350 -12.27 4.17 -15.46
CA ARG A 350 -12.74 3.52 -16.70
C ARG A 350 -12.35 4.27 -17.97
N PRO A 351 -12.51 5.60 -18.07
CA PRO A 351 -12.09 6.34 -19.26
C PRO A 351 -10.59 6.29 -19.54
N VAL A 352 -9.78 6.13 -18.51
CA VAL A 352 -8.31 5.95 -18.62
C VAL A 352 -8.01 4.55 -19.13
N LEU A 353 -8.59 3.53 -18.50
CA LEU A 353 -8.39 2.13 -18.87
C LEU A 353 -8.86 1.84 -20.32
N GLU A 354 -9.96 2.44 -20.76
CA GLU A 354 -10.45 2.30 -22.15
C GLU A 354 -9.48 2.83 -23.20
N LYS A 355 -8.62 3.79 -22.85
CA LYS A 355 -7.60 4.37 -23.75
C LYS A 355 -6.29 3.61 -23.78
N LEU A 356 -6.02 2.76 -22.76
CA LEU A 356 -4.76 2.03 -22.66
C LEU A 356 -4.79 0.74 -23.48
N ASP A 357 -3.74 0.51 -24.27
CA ASP A 357 -3.52 -0.69 -25.07
C ASP A 357 -2.20 -1.40 -24.69
N ILE A 358 -1.70 -1.16 -23.50
CA ILE A 358 -0.53 -1.85 -22.94
C ILE A 358 -0.96 -3.04 -22.08
N PRO A 359 -0.13 -4.08 -21.92
CA PRO A 359 -0.42 -5.19 -21.02
C PRO A 359 -0.64 -4.73 -19.59
N MET A 360 -1.71 -5.21 -18.97
CA MET A 360 -2.01 -4.93 -17.57
C MET A 360 -2.44 -6.20 -16.84
N LEU A 361 -2.00 -6.35 -15.57
CA LEU A 361 -2.43 -7.42 -14.68
C LEU A 361 -2.98 -6.84 -13.38
N TRP A 362 -4.13 -7.35 -12.94
CA TRP A 362 -4.66 -7.16 -11.57
C TRP A 362 -4.48 -8.42 -10.74
N LEU A 363 -3.85 -8.30 -9.56
CA LEU A 363 -3.78 -9.32 -8.53
C LEU A 363 -4.77 -8.93 -7.44
N ILE A 364 -5.79 -9.75 -7.22
CA ILE A 364 -6.99 -9.41 -6.46
C ILE A 364 -7.16 -10.40 -5.31
N GLY A 365 -7.35 -9.90 -4.08
CA GLY A 365 -7.78 -10.72 -2.95
C GLY A 365 -9.26 -11.08 -3.10
N GLY A 366 -9.60 -12.36 -2.97
CA GLY A 366 -10.99 -12.82 -3.15
C GLY A 366 -11.92 -12.33 -2.03
N ASP A 367 -11.36 -12.14 -0.83
CA ASP A 367 -12.07 -11.71 0.38
C ASP A 367 -11.55 -10.36 0.91
N ASP A 368 -11.04 -9.53 -0.02
CA ASP A 368 -10.56 -8.18 0.27
C ASP A 368 -11.72 -7.27 0.71
N ILE A 369 -11.66 -6.80 1.95
CA ILE A 369 -12.69 -5.94 2.55
C ILE A 369 -12.39 -4.46 2.41
N GLU A 370 -11.11 -4.07 2.30
CA GLU A 370 -10.71 -2.68 2.09
C GLU A 370 -10.96 -2.26 0.65
N ALA A 371 -10.72 -3.16 -0.31
CA ALA A 371 -10.94 -2.93 -1.73
C ALA A 371 -11.91 -3.96 -2.33
N PRO A 372 -13.22 -3.91 -2.01
CA PRO A 372 -14.22 -4.84 -2.52
C PRO A 372 -14.21 -4.89 -4.05
N ASN A 373 -14.05 -6.09 -4.60
CA ASN A 373 -13.48 -6.26 -5.94
C ASN A 373 -14.49 -6.69 -7.04
N GLU A 374 -15.77 -6.89 -6.73
CA GLU A 374 -16.77 -7.39 -7.69
C GLU A 374 -16.89 -6.48 -8.92
N THR A 375 -16.95 -5.15 -8.71
CA THR A 375 -17.00 -4.17 -9.80
C THR A 375 -15.70 -4.17 -10.60
N THR A 376 -14.56 -4.23 -9.92
CA THR A 376 -13.23 -4.30 -10.55
C THR A 376 -13.14 -5.50 -11.47
N ILE A 377 -13.51 -6.71 -10.99
CA ILE A 377 -13.53 -7.94 -11.79
C ILE A 377 -14.47 -7.81 -12.99
N ALA A 378 -15.68 -7.28 -12.78
CA ALA A 378 -16.68 -7.12 -13.84
C ALA A 378 -16.18 -6.16 -14.95
N VAL A 379 -15.60 -5.02 -14.58
CA VAL A 379 -15.06 -4.04 -15.53
C VAL A 379 -13.85 -4.61 -16.28
N LEU A 380 -12.93 -5.30 -15.63
CA LEU A 380 -11.80 -5.94 -16.29
C LEU A 380 -12.26 -6.99 -17.30
N LYS A 381 -13.26 -7.79 -16.95
CA LYS A 381 -13.86 -8.76 -17.86
C LYS A 381 -14.49 -8.09 -19.11
N GLN A 382 -15.18 -6.97 -18.91
CA GLN A 382 -15.75 -6.19 -20.02
C GLN A 382 -14.67 -5.59 -20.93
N LEU A 383 -13.60 -5.01 -20.35
CA LEU A 383 -12.49 -4.43 -21.11
C LEU A 383 -11.74 -5.51 -21.89
N ARG A 384 -11.50 -6.67 -21.28
CA ARG A 384 -10.91 -7.81 -21.97
C ARG A 384 -11.77 -8.31 -23.14
N ALA A 385 -13.10 -8.35 -22.97
CA ALA A 385 -14.02 -8.71 -24.04
C ALA A 385 -14.01 -7.69 -25.21
N LYS A 386 -13.64 -6.43 -24.94
CA LYS A 386 -13.39 -5.39 -25.96
C LYS A 386 -11.99 -5.49 -26.59
N GLY A 387 -11.20 -6.51 -26.29
CA GLY A 387 -9.85 -6.75 -26.84
C GLY A 387 -8.71 -6.05 -26.09
N LYS A 388 -8.94 -5.46 -24.90
CA LYS A 388 -7.85 -4.89 -24.11
C LYS A 388 -6.93 -6.00 -23.58
N PRO A 389 -5.59 -5.80 -23.58
CA PRO A 389 -4.62 -6.79 -23.12
C PRO A 389 -4.54 -6.80 -21.57
N PHE A 390 -5.70 -6.98 -20.94
CA PHE A 390 -5.84 -6.94 -19.48
C PHE A 390 -6.10 -8.34 -18.95
N GLU A 391 -5.34 -8.70 -17.93
CA GLU A 391 -5.44 -9.96 -17.19
C GLU A 391 -5.83 -9.68 -15.73
N SER A 392 -6.43 -10.66 -15.07
CA SER A 392 -6.66 -10.62 -13.62
C SER A 392 -6.50 -12.02 -13.04
N ILE A 393 -5.91 -12.08 -11.84
CA ILE A 393 -5.79 -13.28 -11.02
C ILE A 393 -6.47 -12.97 -9.70
N VAL A 394 -7.46 -13.78 -9.33
CA VAL A 394 -8.13 -13.70 -8.04
C VAL A 394 -7.57 -14.78 -7.14
N PHE A 395 -7.16 -14.42 -5.94
CA PHE A 395 -6.65 -15.31 -4.90
C PHE A 395 -7.76 -15.56 -3.86
N PRO A 396 -8.45 -16.70 -3.94
CA PRO A 396 -9.53 -17.03 -3.00
C PRO A 396 -9.02 -17.07 -1.55
N GLY A 397 -9.81 -16.57 -0.61
CA GLY A 397 -9.45 -16.54 0.81
C GLY A 397 -8.42 -15.48 1.18
N ALA A 398 -7.95 -14.68 0.22
CA ALA A 398 -6.98 -13.61 0.49
C ALA A 398 -7.68 -12.27 0.70
N ASP A 399 -7.23 -11.55 1.72
CA ASP A 399 -7.61 -10.18 2.04
C ASP A 399 -6.72 -9.16 1.32
N HIS A 400 -6.83 -7.88 1.69
CA HIS A 400 -5.99 -6.80 1.20
C HIS A 400 -4.51 -7.14 1.35
N GLY A 401 -3.68 -6.77 0.36
CA GLY A 401 -2.27 -7.20 0.32
C GLY A 401 -2.05 -8.63 -0.20
N ILE A 402 -3.10 -9.35 -0.61
CA ILE A 402 -3.08 -10.76 -1.05
C ILE A 402 -2.58 -11.68 0.07
N VAL A 403 -3.02 -11.41 1.28
CA VAL A 403 -2.66 -12.16 2.49
C VAL A 403 -3.80 -13.06 2.94
N LEU A 404 -3.49 -14.29 3.32
CA LEU A 404 -4.43 -15.22 3.93
C LEU A 404 -4.56 -14.93 5.42
N PHE A 405 -5.72 -15.20 5.96
CA PHE A 405 -6.05 -14.96 7.36
C PHE A 405 -6.84 -16.11 7.98
N GLU A 406 -6.82 -16.16 9.30
CA GLU A 406 -7.72 -16.95 10.13
C GLU A 406 -8.63 -15.98 10.89
N GLU A 407 -9.89 -16.32 11.07
CA GLU A 407 -10.80 -15.52 11.91
C GLU A 407 -10.74 -16.02 13.35
N LYS A 408 -10.43 -15.11 14.27
CA LYS A 408 -10.41 -15.36 15.71
C LYS A 408 -11.10 -14.21 16.43
N ASP A 409 -12.12 -14.51 17.21
CA ASP A 409 -12.90 -13.53 17.99
C ASP A 409 -13.44 -12.35 17.14
N GLY A 410 -13.72 -12.61 15.85
CA GLY A 410 -14.21 -11.63 14.89
C GLY A 410 -13.14 -10.75 14.26
N GLU A 411 -11.87 -11.01 14.55
CA GLU A 411 -10.72 -10.33 13.95
C GLU A 411 -9.99 -11.23 12.95
N ARG A 412 -9.40 -10.64 11.90
CA ARG A 412 -8.56 -11.34 10.92
C ARG A 412 -7.12 -11.36 11.39
N ILE A 413 -6.62 -12.57 11.64
CA ILE A 413 -5.22 -12.80 11.98
C ILE A 413 -4.49 -13.24 10.71
N TYR A 414 -3.64 -12.38 10.20
CA TYR A 414 -2.91 -12.63 8.96
C TYR A 414 -1.79 -13.66 9.16
N THR A 415 -1.72 -14.63 8.26
CA THR A 415 -0.83 -15.80 8.40
C THR A 415 0.27 -15.83 7.35
N ARG A 416 -0.06 -15.66 6.06
CA ARG A 416 0.89 -15.74 4.93
C ARG A 416 0.33 -15.08 3.68
N TYR A 417 1.17 -14.84 2.69
CA TYR A 417 0.68 -14.49 1.36
C TYR A 417 0.01 -15.69 0.68
N ALA A 418 -0.95 -15.41 -0.20
CA ALA A 418 -1.61 -16.46 -0.96
C ALA A 418 -0.60 -17.26 -1.80
N PRO A 419 -0.72 -18.61 -1.87
CA PRO A 419 0.12 -19.42 -2.73
C PRO A 419 0.08 -18.95 -4.18
N GLY A 420 1.23 -18.88 -4.83
CA GLY A 420 1.35 -18.41 -6.21
C GLY A 420 1.51 -16.89 -6.38
N TYR A 421 1.18 -16.08 -5.37
CA TYR A 421 1.21 -14.62 -5.50
C TYR A 421 2.53 -14.06 -6.03
N TYR A 422 3.64 -14.47 -5.45
CA TYR A 422 4.97 -14.00 -5.88
C TYR A 422 5.38 -14.57 -7.23
N GLN A 423 5.07 -15.84 -7.48
CA GLN A 423 5.38 -16.54 -8.73
C GLN A 423 4.62 -15.92 -9.90
N ASP A 424 3.29 -15.77 -9.77
CA ASP A 424 2.43 -15.20 -10.81
C ASP A 424 2.86 -13.77 -11.16
N LYS A 425 3.21 -12.96 -10.15
CA LYS A 425 3.73 -11.61 -10.32
C LYS A 425 5.02 -11.60 -11.13
N VAL A 426 6.00 -12.40 -10.74
CA VAL A 426 7.31 -12.48 -11.43
C VAL A 426 7.15 -13.00 -12.85
N GLU A 427 6.37 -14.06 -13.01
CA GLU A 427 6.16 -14.73 -14.30
C GLU A 427 5.46 -13.82 -15.29
N TRP A 428 4.45 -13.09 -14.83
CA TRP A 428 3.75 -12.12 -15.67
C TRP A 428 4.65 -10.95 -16.07
N ILE A 429 5.44 -10.38 -15.15
CA ILE A 429 6.38 -9.30 -15.47
C ILE A 429 7.40 -9.79 -16.51
N ARG A 430 7.93 -11.02 -16.38
CA ARG A 430 8.84 -11.62 -17.35
C ARG A 430 8.20 -11.74 -18.74
N ARG A 431 6.93 -12.18 -18.82
CA ARG A 431 6.19 -12.21 -20.10
C ARG A 431 6.00 -10.81 -20.68
N ALA A 432 5.59 -9.85 -19.86
CA ALA A 432 5.37 -8.46 -20.29
C ALA A 432 6.65 -7.76 -20.76
N THR A 433 7.81 -8.21 -20.28
CA THR A 433 9.13 -7.68 -20.63
C THR A 433 9.91 -8.54 -21.62
N ALA A 434 9.35 -9.65 -22.09
CA ALA A 434 9.99 -10.47 -23.11
C ALA A 434 10.22 -9.66 -24.41
N PRO A 435 11.35 -9.86 -25.11
CA PRO A 435 11.53 -9.25 -26.42
C PRO A 435 10.37 -9.60 -27.33
N ARG A 436 9.79 -8.61 -27.98
CA ARG A 436 8.78 -8.86 -29.03
C ARG A 436 9.49 -9.50 -30.22
N SER A 437 9.10 -10.72 -30.54
CA SER A 437 9.57 -11.45 -31.74
C SER A 437 9.13 -10.77 -33.03
#